data_cacc8fd54c4f698123bfbddb7160cd25
#
_entry.id   cacc8fd54c4f698123bfbddb7160cd25
#
_cell.length_a   1.000
_cell.length_b   1.000
_cell.length_c   1.000
_cell.angle_alpha   90.00
_cell.angle_beta   90.00
_cell.angle_gamma   90.00
#
_symmetry.space_group_name_H-M   'P 1'
#
loop_
_entity.id
_entity.type
_entity.pdbx_description
1 polymer ?
#
loop_
_entity_poly.entity_id
_entity_poly.type
_entity_poly.pdbx_seq_one_letter_code
_entity_poly.pdbx_strand_id
1 'polypeptide(L)'
;LIIGFTLGKLLFKSTKIGLVSVALVSIHFVLDFFSGHMHHIFGANTMEAGLGLYASNPYLAILIEALFSIAAIWYFFREEAKKGIIRTTKNRIAIISVFAYGIIFMLLIATKSFRELFGIPEFDLGFNTNMPTLIFTYGAMLYCLNYFVSKYKAD
;
A
#
# COMPACT_ATOMS: atom_id res chain seq x y z
N LEU A 1 -10.23 4.69 12.25
CA LEU A 1 -9.86 3.71 13.30
C LEU A 1 -11.07 2.89 13.75
N ILE A 2 -12.16 3.51 14.23
CA ILE A 2 -13.38 2.83 14.70
C ILE A 2 -13.96 1.91 13.63
N ILE A 3 -14.08 2.41 12.39
CA ILE A 3 -14.60 1.62 11.24
C ILE A 3 -13.71 0.40 11.00
N GLY A 4 -12.38 0.56 10.99
CA GLY A 4 -11.44 -0.54 10.79
C GLY A 4 -11.55 -1.62 11.87
N PHE A 5 -11.68 -1.21 13.14
CA PHE A 5 -11.92 -2.12 14.25
C PHE A 5 -13.25 -2.88 14.10
N THR A 6 -14.32 -2.13 13.84
CA THR A 6 -15.68 -2.69 13.74
C THR A 6 -15.78 -3.68 12.59
N LEU A 7 -15.28 -3.31 11.40
CA LEU A 7 -15.26 -4.21 10.23
C LEU A 7 -14.40 -5.44 10.50
N GLY A 8 -13.19 -5.28 11.01
CA GLY A 8 -12.30 -6.40 11.33
C GLY A 8 -12.93 -7.36 12.37
N LYS A 9 -13.58 -6.80 13.39
CA LYS A 9 -14.26 -7.59 14.41
C LYS A 9 -15.54 -8.29 13.89
N LEU A 10 -16.38 -7.58 13.11
CA LEU A 10 -17.65 -8.12 12.63
C LEU A 10 -17.44 -9.17 11.54
N LEU A 11 -16.57 -8.88 10.55
CA LEU A 11 -16.33 -9.78 9.42
C LEU A 11 -15.62 -11.07 9.84
N PHE A 12 -14.64 -10.97 10.74
CA PHE A 12 -13.81 -12.10 11.14
C PHE A 12 -14.13 -12.64 12.54
N LYS A 13 -15.13 -12.06 13.23
CA LYS A 13 -15.54 -12.44 14.61
C LYS A 13 -14.35 -12.52 15.59
N SER A 14 -13.33 -11.69 15.39
CA SER A 14 -12.08 -11.72 16.13
C SER A 14 -11.65 -10.32 16.56
N THR A 15 -11.57 -10.09 17.87
CA THR A 15 -11.05 -8.84 18.44
C THR A 15 -9.58 -8.62 18.05
N LYS A 16 -8.78 -9.71 17.94
CA LYS A 16 -7.39 -9.63 17.49
C LYS A 16 -7.27 -9.06 16.08
N ILE A 17 -8.12 -9.52 15.16
CA ILE A 17 -8.16 -8.98 13.78
C ILE A 17 -8.62 -7.53 13.80
N GLY A 18 -9.63 -7.18 14.61
CA GLY A 18 -10.04 -5.78 14.79
C GLY A 18 -8.89 -4.89 15.26
N LEU A 19 -8.10 -5.30 16.24
CA LEU A 19 -6.93 -4.55 16.71
C LEU A 19 -5.82 -4.45 15.64
N VAL A 20 -5.56 -5.51 14.91
CA VAL A 20 -4.60 -5.47 13.79
C VAL A 20 -5.07 -4.50 12.71
N SER A 21 -6.37 -4.47 12.39
CA SER A 21 -6.94 -3.53 11.44
C SER A 21 -6.74 -2.07 11.91
N VAL A 22 -6.95 -1.79 13.19
CA VAL A 22 -6.65 -0.46 13.77
C VAL A 22 -5.18 -0.11 13.62
N ALA A 23 -4.28 -1.03 13.96
CA ALA A 23 -2.83 -0.80 13.85
C ALA A 23 -2.42 -0.51 12.40
N LEU A 24 -2.95 -1.28 11.43
CA LEU A 24 -2.66 -1.06 10.00
C LEU A 24 -3.18 0.29 9.51
N VAL A 25 -4.40 0.69 9.88
CA VAL A 25 -4.95 2.01 9.53
C VAL A 25 -4.14 3.14 10.17
N SER A 26 -3.68 2.95 11.42
CA SER A 26 -2.83 3.95 12.10
C SER A 26 -1.47 4.08 11.43
N ILE A 27 -0.83 2.96 11.06
CA ILE A 27 0.44 2.96 10.33
C ILE A 27 0.28 3.63 8.97
N HIS A 28 -0.79 3.31 8.25
CA HIS A 28 -1.10 3.94 6.96
C HIS A 28 -1.22 5.47 7.12
N PHE A 29 -1.98 5.95 8.11
CA PHE A 29 -2.10 7.38 8.39
C PHE A 29 -0.76 8.04 8.70
N VAL A 30 0.10 7.38 9.49
CA VAL A 30 1.45 7.88 9.81
C VAL A 30 2.32 7.96 8.55
N LEU A 31 2.26 6.95 7.69
CA LEU A 31 2.99 6.96 6.42
C LEU A 31 2.49 8.06 5.50
N ASP A 32 1.18 8.22 5.36
CA ASP A 32 0.58 9.30 4.58
C ASP A 32 0.97 10.69 5.10
N PHE A 33 1.08 10.85 6.42
CA PHE A 33 1.56 12.10 7.01
C PHE A 33 2.97 12.45 6.53
N PHE A 34 3.86 11.47 6.42
CA PHE A 34 5.24 11.69 6.01
C PHE A 34 5.44 11.72 4.49
N SER A 35 4.79 10.84 3.75
CA SER A 35 5.00 10.68 2.30
C SER A 35 3.84 11.20 1.46
N GLY A 36 2.61 11.19 1.97
CA GLY A 36 1.39 11.47 1.24
C GLY A 36 1.21 12.94 0.81
N HIS A 37 0.04 13.20 0.27
CA HIS A 37 -0.47 14.55 0.04
C HIS A 37 -0.97 15.16 1.36
N MET A 38 -1.03 16.49 1.43
CA MET A 38 -1.73 17.14 2.54
C MET A 38 -3.21 16.76 2.54
N HIS A 39 -3.73 16.39 3.70
CA HIS A 39 -5.12 15.99 3.87
C HIS A 39 -5.85 16.92 4.84
N HIS A 40 -7.05 17.33 4.47
CA HIS A 40 -7.93 18.05 5.39
C HIS A 40 -8.40 17.12 6.52
N ILE A 41 -8.19 17.53 7.78
CA ILE A 41 -8.48 16.67 8.95
C ILE A 41 -9.98 16.55 9.21
N PHE A 42 -10.73 17.64 9.04
CA PHE A 42 -12.15 17.73 9.41
C PHE A 42 -13.08 18.06 8.23
N GLY A 43 -12.63 17.81 6.97
CA GLY A 43 -13.37 18.11 5.75
C GLY A 43 -12.79 19.28 4.95
N ALA A 44 -13.39 19.58 3.82
CA ALA A 44 -12.93 20.60 2.88
C ALA A 44 -12.73 21.97 3.57
N ASN A 45 -11.63 22.64 3.24
CA ASN A 45 -11.24 23.96 3.79
C ASN A 45 -10.92 23.99 5.29
N THR A 46 -10.63 22.84 5.90
CA THR A 46 -10.13 22.78 7.28
C THR A 46 -8.59 22.69 7.31
N MET A 47 -8.01 22.65 8.51
CA MET A 47 -6.57 22.48 8.69
C MET A 47 -6.07 21.24 7.96
N GLU A 48 -5.00 21.40 7.19
CA GLU A 48 -4.32 20.34 6.47
C GLU A 48 -3.25 19.70 7.35
N ALA A 49 -3.09 18.39 7.23
CA ALA A 49 -2.02 17.64 7.89
C ALA A 49 -1.24 16.83 6.86
N GLY A 50 0.08 16.77 7.06
CA GLY A 50 1.01 16.04 6.21
C GLY A 50 2.14 16.95 5.71
N LEU A 51 3.23 16.33 5.27
CA LEU A 51 4.38 17.05 4.71
C LEU A 51 4.21 17.36 3.21
N GLY A 52 3.19 16.81 2.56
CA GLY A 52 2.91 17.03 1.15
C GLY A 52 4.05 16.62 0.21
N LEU A 53 4.82 15.60 0.56
CA LEU A 53 6.01 15.22 -0.18
C LEU A 53 5.70 14.78 -1.61
N TYR A 54 4.55 14.13 -1.85
CA TYR A 54 4.17 13.78 -3.22
C TYR A 54 3.94 14.99 -4.12
N ALA A 55 3.52 16.13 -3.56
CA ALA A 55 3.36 17.36 -4.31
C ALA A 55 4.70 18.13 -4.48
N SER A 56 5.55 18.13 -3.43
CA SER A 56 6.80 18.91 -3.40
C SER A 56 8.02 18.13 -3.92
N ASN A 57 8.12 16.86 -3.57
CA ASN A 57 9.24 15.98 -3.95
C ASN A 57 8.79 14.52 -4.05
N PRO A 58 8.10 14.12 -5.15
CA PRO A 58 7.52 12.79 -5.29
C PRO A 58 8.56 11.67 -5.23
N TYR A 59 9.77 11.91 -5.72
CA TYR A 59 10.84 10.89 -5.67
C TYR A 59 11.32 10.62 -4.24
N LEU A 60 11.35 11.63 -3.37
CA LEU A 60 11.66 11.44 -1.95
C LEU A 60 10.54 10.68 -1.24
N ALA A 61 9.28 10.99 -1.54
CA ALA A 61 8.14 10.24 -1.03
C ALA A 61 8.23 8.74 -1.40
N ILE A 62 8.49 8.45 -2.68
CA ILE A 62 8.63 7.07 -3.17
C ILE A 62 9.85 6.38 -2.53
N LEU A 63 10.96 7.10 -2.31
CA LEU A 63 12.13 6.54 -1.61
C LEU A 63 11.77 6.12 -0.18
N ILE A 64 11.03 6.94 0.56
CA ILE A 64 10.57 6.62 1.93
C ILE A 64 9.71 5.36 1.90
N GLU A 65 8.76 5.25 0.98
CA GLU A 65 7.90 4.08 0.85
C GLU A 65 8.67 2.83 0.42
N ALA A 66 9.68 2.98 -0.44
CA ALA A 66 10.57 1.87 -0.81
C ALA A 66 11.37 1.36 0.38
N LEU A 67 11.95 2.25 1.19
CA LEU A 67 12.67 1.89 2.41
C LEU A 67 11.76 1.20 3.42
N PHE A 68 10.54 1.71 3.61
CA PHE A 68 9.54 1.06 4.45
C PHE A 68 9.16 -0.33 3.94
N SER A 69 8.96 -0.47 2.62
CA SER A 69 8.65 -1.76 2.00
C SER A 69 9.78 -2.78 2.20
N ILE A 70 11.02 -2.36 2.04
CA ILE A 70 12.20 -3.20 2.31
C ILE A 70 12.23 -3.66 3.78
N ALA A 71 12.00 -2.74 4.72
CA ALA A 71 11.97 -3.05 6.14
C ALA A 71 10.82 -4.02 6.47
N ALA A 72 9.63 -3.82 5.89
CA ALA A 72 8.48 -4.68 6.07
C ALA A 72 8.71 -6.10 5.53
N ILE A 73 9.30 -6.23 4.33
CA ILE A 73 9.64 -7.52 3.72
C ILE A 73 10.70 -8.25 4.56
N TRP A 74 11.74 -7.54 5.00
CA TRP A 74 12.76 -8.09 5.85
C TRP A 74 12.18 -8.60 7.18
N TYR A 75 11.34 -7.78 7.84
CA TYR A 75 10.66 -8.16 9.07
C TYR A 75 9.76 -9.37 8.87
N PHE A 76 8.98 -9.40 7.79
CA PHE A 76 8.12 -10.52 7.43
C PHE A 76 8.90 -11.83 7.32
N PHE A 77 9.97 -11.87 6.52
CA PHE A 77 10.76 -13.08 6.38
C PHE A 77 11.49 -13.49 7.67
N ARG A 78 11.91 -12.52 8.48
CA ARG A 78 12.50 -12.78 9.79
C ARG A 78 11.51 -13.45 10.74
N GLU A 79 10.29 -12.95 10.80
CA GLU A 79 9.24 -13.53 11.67
C GLU A 79 8.80 -14.92 11.20
N GLU A 80 8.78 -15.17 9.90
CA GLU A 80 8.52 -16.50 9.37
C GLU A 80 9.65 -17.48 9.72
N ALA A 81 10.89 -17.06 9.57
CA ALA A 81 12.05 -17.90 9.96
C ALA A 81 12.00 -18.29 11.44
N LYS A 82 11.61 -17.38 12.34
CA LYS A 82 11.40 -17.68 13.77
C LYS A 82 10.32 -18.74 14.01
N LYS A 83 9.32 -18.82 13.14
CA LYS A 83 8.24 -19.81 13.19
C LYS A 83 8.56 -21.12 12.48
N GLY A 84 9.80 -21.27 11.98
CA GLY A 84 10.21 -22.44 11.21
C GLY A 84 9.64 -22.49 9.79
N ILE A 85 9.05 -21.40 9.29
CA ILE A 85 8.50 -21.35 7.93
C ILE A 85 9.65 -21.09 6.96
N ILE A 86 9.94 -22.10 6.12
CA ILE A 86 10.96 -22.02 5.08
C ILE A 86 10.27 -21.84 3.73
N ARG A 87 10.58 -20.75 3.03
CA ARG A 87 10.08 -20.47 1.68
C ARG A 87 11.13 -20.81 0.65
N THR A 88 10.71 -21.35 -0.49
CA THR A 88 11.59 -21.52 -1.64
C THR A 88 12.09 -20.16 -2.14
N THR A 89 13.27 -20.14 -2.76
CA THR A 89 13.82 -18.93 -3.39
C THR A 89 12.86 -18.31 -4.41
N LYS A 90 12.20 -19.15 -5.21
CA LYS A 90 11.19 -18.70 -6.20
C LYS A 90 10.02 -17.96 -5.53
N ASN A 91 9.53 -18.48 -4.39
CA ASN A 91 8.44 -17.86 -3.67
C ASN A 91 8.87 -16.54 -3.02
N ARG A 92 10.07 -16.46 -2.46
CA ARG A 92 10.65 -15.20 -1.92
C ARG A 92 10.77 -14.15 -3.01
N ILE A 93 11.33 -14.51 -4.17
CA ILE A 93 11.44 -13.61 -5.32
C ILE A 93 10.06 -13.12 -5.77
N ALA A 94 9.07 -14.00 -5.84
CA ALA A 94 7.71 -13.62 -6.24
C ALA A 94 7.10 -12.58 -5.27
N ILE A 95 7.24 -12.76 -3.96
CA ILE A 95 6.77 -11.78 -2.96
C ILE A 95 7.50 -10.44 -3.13
N ILE A 96 8.83 -10.45 -3.24
CA ILE A 96 9.64 -9.24 -3.43
C ILE A 96 9.23 -8.54 -4.73
N SER A 97 8.98 -9.29 -5.81
CA SER A 97 8.59 -8.73 -7.10
C SER A 97 7.26 -7.99 -7.06
N VAL A 98 6.31 -8.39 -6.21
CA VAL A 98 5.05 -7.64 -6.04
C VAL A 98 5.32 -6.25 -5.45
N PHE A 99 6.18 -6.14 -4.44
CA PHE A 99 6.56 -4.84 -3.88
C PHE A 99 7.39 -4.01 -4.86
N ALA A 100 8.35 -4.63 -5.55
CA ALA A 100 9.13 -3.97 -6.59
C ALA A 100 8.24 -3.41 -7.71
N TYR A 101 7.22 -4.16 -8.13
CA TYR A 101 6.21 -3.68 -9.07
C TYR A 101 5.50 -2.43 -8.55
N GLY A 102 5.08 -2.41 -7.28
CA GLY A 102 4.44 -1.24 -6.67
C GLY A 102 5.33 0.01 -6.70
N ILE A 103 6.62 -0.14 -6.35
CA ILE A 103 7.59 0.97 -6.40
C ILE A 103 7.83 1.44 -7.84
N ILE A 104 8.01 0.51 -8.79
CA ILE A 104 8.16 0.86 -10.21
C ILE A 104 6.92 1.58 -10.73
N PHE A 105 5.73 1.09 -10.38
CA PHE A 105 4.47 1.73 -10.75
C PHE A 105 4.41 3.17 -10.21
N MET A 106 4.74 3.41 -8.93
CA MET A 106 4.78 4.76 -8.37
C MET A 106 5.81 5.65 -9.06
N LEU A 107 6.99 5.13 -9.41
CA LEU A 107 7.99 5.89 -10.16
C LEU A 107 7.49 6.29 -11.54
N LEU A 108 6.73 5.43 -12.23
CA LEU A 108 6.17 5.73 -13.54
C LEU A 108 5.12 6.85 -13.49
N ILE A 109 4.35 6.92 -12.40
CA ILE A 109 3.29 7.92 -12.24
C ILE A 109 3.67 9.09 -11.31
N ALA A 110 4.95 9.18 -10.93
CA ALA A 110 5.45 10.17 -9.96
C ALA A 110 5.17 11.63 -10.37
N THR A 111 5.24 11.93 -11.66
CA THR A 111 5.08 13.29 -12.21
C THR A 111 4.00 13.39 -13.26
N LYS A 112 3.51 12.28 -13.77
CA LYS A 112 2.46 12.21 -14.79
C LYS A 112 1.50 11.09 -14.48
N SER A 113 0.21 11.31 -14.68
CA SER A 113 -0.77 10.24 -14.59
C SER A 113 -0.55 9.19 -15.70
N PHE A 114 -1.02 7.97 -15.49
CA PHE A 114 -0.98 6.92 -16.52
C PHE A 114 -1.66 7.37 -17.81
N ARG A 115 -2.75 8.11 -17.67
CA ARG A 115 -3.49 8.70 -18.78
C ARG A 115 -2.62 9.64 -19.62
N GLU A 116 -1.88 10.54 -18.97
CA GLU A 116 -0.96 11.46 -19.64
C GLU A 116 0.19 10.73 -20.32
N LEU A 117 0.70 9.64 -19.71
CA LEU A 117 1.76 8.83 -20.31
C LEU A 117 1.31 8.16 -21.62
N PHE A 118 0.04 7.78 -21.71
CA PHE A 118 -0.53 7.12 -22.90
C PHE A 118 -1.27 8.09 -23.82
N GLY A 119 -1.25 9.40 -23.55
CA GLY A 119 -1.94 10.41 -24.38
C GLY A 119 -3.46 10.25 -24.40
N ILE A 120 -4.04 9.64 -23.37
CA ILE A 120 -5.49 9.42 -23.27
C ILE A 120 -6.14 10.75 -22.86
N PRO A 121 -7.15 11.26 -23.61
CA PRO A 121 -7.81 12.51 -23.28
C PRO A 121 -8.56 12.44 -21.94
N GLU A 122 -8.81 13.61 -21.36
CA GLU A 122 -9.64 13.70 -20.16
C GLU A 122 -11.09 13.37 -20.47
N PHE A 123 -11.62 12.41 -19.70
CA PHE A 123 -13.05 12.14 -19.65
C PHE A 123 -13.59 12.70 -18.35
N ASP A 124 -14.55 13.58 -18.42
CA ASP A 124 -15.29 14.02 -17.23
C ASP A 124 -16.33 12.95 -16.89
N LEU A 125 -15.97 12.07 -15.99
CA LEU A 125 -16.86 11.02 -15.49
C LEU A 125 -17.46 11.38 -14.11
N GLY A 126 -17.27 12.61 -13.63
CA GLY A 126 -17.70 13.04 -12.31
C GLY A 126 -16.90 12.40 -11.15
N PHE A 127 -15.85 11.64 -11.45
CA PHE A 127 -14.91 11.09 -10.45
C PHE A 127 -13.48 11.07 -11.00
N ASN A 128 -12.50 10.99 -10.11
CA ASN A 128 -11.09 10.94 -10.49
C ASN A 128 -10.78 9.71 -11.35
N THR A 129 -10.41 9.91 -12.61
CA THR A 129 -10.14 8.87 -13.60
C THR A 129 -8.93 7.99 -13.27
N ASN A 130 -8.08 8.38 -12.31
CA ASN A 130 -6.97 7.56 -11.82
C ASN A 130 -7.44 6.49 -10.83
N MET A 131 -8.60 6.66 -10.18
CA MET A 131 -9.14 5.72 -9.19
C MET A 131 -9.24 4.28 -9.69
N PRO A 132 -9.84 4.00 -10.88
CA PRO A 132 -9.92 2.63 -11.38
C PRO A 132 -8.55 1.96 -11.54
N THR A 133 -7.56 2.71 -12.03
CA THR A 133 -6.18 2.21 -12.21
C THR A 133 -5.54 1.86 -10.88
N LEU A 134 -5.70 2.71 -9.86
CA LEU A 134 -5.18 2.47 -8.52
C LEU A 134 -5.86 1.25 -7.86
N ILE A 135 -7.19 1.19 -7.93
CA ILE A 135 -7.95 0.05 -7.37
C ILE A 135 -7.52 -1.26 -8.03
N PHE A 136 -7.41 -1.28 -9.36
CA PHE A 136 -6.96 -2.47 -10.09
C PHE A 136 -5.54 -2.86 -9.69
N THR A 137 -4.61 -1.92 -9.67
CA THR A 137 -3.19 -2.17 -9.35
C THR A 137 -3.03 -2.70 -7.94
N TYR A 138 -3.58 -2.03 -6.94
CA TYR A 138 -3.50 -2.49 -5.55
C TYR A 138 -4.28 -3.77 -5.30
N GLY A 139 -5.43 -3.94 -5.96
CA GLY A 139 -6.20 -5.19 -5.90
C GLY A 139 -5.42 -6.38 -6.47
N ALA A 140 -4.76 -6.19 -7.61
CA ALA A 140 -3.89 -7.20 -8.20
C ALA A 140 -2.68 -7.52 -7.31
N MET A 141 -2.02 -6.51 -6.74
CA MET A 141 -0.92 -6.70 -5.79
C MET A 141 -1.37 -7.49 -4.57
N LEU A 142 -2.51 -7.12 -3.98
CA LEU A 142 -3.07 -7.80 -2.81
C LEU A 142 -3.41 -9.27 -3.12
N TYR A 143 -4.02 -9.52 -4.28
CA TYR A 143 -4.31 -10.88 -4.74
C TYR A 143 -3.02 -11.71 -4.90
N CYS A 144 -2.01 -11.17 -5.59
CA CYS A 144 -0.73 -11.83 -5.78
C CYS A 144 -0.01 -12.11 -4.45
N LEU A 145 0.01 -11.13 -3.54
CA LEU A 145 0.60 -11.32 -2.21
C LEU A 145 -0.12 -12.43 -1.44
N ASN A 146 -1.46 -12.41 -1.39
CA ASN A 146 -2.24 -13.45 -0.73
C ASN A 146 -1.93 -14.83 -1.32
N TYR A 147 -1.87 -14.94 -2.65
CA TYR A 147 -1.54 -16.18 -3.33
C TYR A 147 -0.14 -16.69 -2.97
N PHE A 148 0.90 -15.85 -3.08
CA PHE A 148 2.27 -16.28 -2.81
C PHE A 148 2.53 -16.51 -1.32
N VAL A 149 1.93 -15.71 -0.43
CA VAL A 149 2.04 -15.91 1.01
C VAL A 149 1.37 -17.20 1.45
N SER A 150 0.24 -17.57 0.85
CA SER A 150 -0.48 -18.82 1.17
C SER A 150 0.25 -20.07 0.66
N LYS A 151 1.07 -19.96 -0.37
CA LYS A 151 1.85 -21.06 -0.96
C LYS A 151 3.22 -21.20 -0.33
N TYR A 152 3.28 -21.41 1.00
CA TYR A 152 4.57 -21.62 1.68
C TYR A 152 4.94 -23.10 1.87
N LYS A 153 4.14 -24.05 1.39
CA LYS A 153 4.47 -25.47 1.52
C LYS A 153 5.82 -25.72 0.88
N ALA A 154 6.79 -26.10 1.73
CA ALA A 154 7.98 -26.78 1.25
C ALA A 154 7.54 -28.04 0.50
N ASP A 155 7.95 -28.17 -0.75
CA ASP A 155 7.91 -29.44 -1.47
C ASP A 155 8.83 -30.43 -0.79
#